data_fcde44cd5657cf578915a6ab5166d7a2
#
_entry.id   fcde44cd5657cf578915a6ab5166d7a2
#
_cell.length_a   1.000
_cell.length_b   1.000
_cell.length_c   1.000
_cell.angle_alpha   90.00
_cell.angle_beta   90.00
_cell.angle_gamma   90.00
#
_symmetry.space_group_name_H-M   'P 1'
#
loop_
_entity.id
_entity.type
_entity.pdbx_description
1 polymer ?
#
loop_
_entity_poly.entity_id
_entity_poly.type
_entity_poly.pdbx_seq_one_letter_code
_entity_poly.pdbx_strand_id
1 'polypeptide(L)'
;YSHSLDNAIQLSSHSQVDFHLLGGKFYPKNRFYYDANQAQILDNLRFDLAFFGASSLANGEVTFEDAEDVAVKSLVFERSRTKILVAETSKWTKNANYYLARLKQFDYWITDQKPSPEILKQVGNETSILY
;
A
#
# COMPACT_ATOMS: atom_id res chain seq x y z
N TYR A 1 -7.95 -7.43 -6.85
CA TYR A 1 -8.05 -6.04 -7.31
C TYR A 1 -6.71 -5.34 -7.18
N SER A 2 -6.32 -4.61 -8.21
CA SER A 2 -5.14 -3.73 -8.17
C SER A 2 -5.26 -2.61 -9.21
N HIS A 3 -4.62 -1.48 -8.96
CA HIS A 3 -4.46 -0.39 -9.93
C HIS A 3 -3.02 -0.34 -10.49
N SER A 4 -2.18 -1.29 -10.13
CA SER A 4 -0.77 -1.36 -10.55
C SER A 4 -0.63 -2.06 -11.90
N LEU A 5 0.09 -1.44 -12.84
CA LEU A 5 0.44 -2.07 -14.12
C LEU A 5 1.30 -3.33 -13.90
N ASP A 6 2.28 -3.26 -13.00
CA ASP A 6 3.17 -4.40 -12.75
C ASP A 6 2.41 -5.59 -12.18
N ASN A 7 1.46 -5.35 -11.27
CA ASN A 7 0.59 -6.40 -10.77
C ASN A 7 -0.31 -6.98 -11.88
N ALA A 8 -0.82 -6.14 -12.78
CA ALA A 8 -1.63 -6.60 -13.91
C ALA A 8 -0.83 -7.54 -14.82
N ILE A 9 0.40 -7.16 -15.16
CA ILE A 9 1.29 -7.98 -15.98
C ILE A 9 1.57 -9.32 -15.29
N GLN A 10 1.91 -9.27 -14.01
CA GLN A 10 2.27 -10.46 -13.23
C GLN A 10 1.08 -11.42 -13.06
N LEU A 11 -0.08 -10.89 -12.69
CA LEU A 11 -1.25 -11.71 -12.36
C LEU A 11 -2.05 -12.16 -13.58
N SER A 12 -1.95 -11.46 -14.70
CA SER A 12 -2.65 -11.84 -15.94
C SER A 12 -2.22 -13.19 -16.51
N SER A 13 -1.01 -13.65 -16.15
CA SER A 13 -0.50 -14.95 -16.57
C SER A 13 -0.94 -16.13 -15.67
N HIS A 14 -1.61 -15.84 -14.54
CA HIS A 14 -2.06 -16.85 -13.59
C HIS A 14 -3.55 -17.16 -13.80
N SER A 15 -3.84 -18.27 -14.47
CA SER A 15 -5.21 -18.66 -14.87
C SER A 15 -6.15 -18.95 -13.68
N GLN A 16 -5.62 -19.19 -12.50
CA GLN A 16 -6.41 -19.48 -11.29
C GLN A 16 -6.74 -18.22 -10.46
N VAL A 17 -6.28 -17.05 -10.90
CA VAL A 17 -6.53 -15.78 -10.22
C VAL A 17 -7.61 -15.01 -10.98
N ASP A 18 -8.71 -14.70 -10.29
CA ASP A 18 -9.72 -13.79 -10.80
C ASP A 18 -9.25 -12.35 -10.55
N PHE A 19 -8.50 -11.81 -11.51
CA PHE A 19 -7.85 -10.51 -11.38
C PHE A 19 -8.72 -9.38 -11.93
N HIS A 20 -8.92 -8.33 -11.12
CA HIS A 20 -9.64 -7.12 -11.49
C HIS A 20 -8.69 -5.93 -11.49
N LEU A 21 -8.44 -5.35 -12.66
CA LEU A 21 -7.65 -4.12 -12.79
C LEU A 21 -8.55 -2.90 -12.63
N LEU A 22 -8.19 -2.04 -11.69
CA LEU A 22 -8.77 -0.71 -11.56
C LEU A 22 -8.06 0.21 -12.56
N GLY A 23 -8.69 0.44 -13.70
CA GLY A 23 -8.12 1.20 -14.81
C GLY A 23 -8.34 2.70 -14.72
N GLY A 24 -7.93 3.40 -15.77
CA GLY A 24 -8.06 4.84 -15.88
C GLY A 24 -6.83 5.47 -16.54
N LYS A 25 -6.52 6.70 -16.14
CA LYS A 25 -5.31 7.40 -16.59
C LYS A 25 -4.06 6.74 -16.01
N PHE A 26 -3.05 6.48 -16.84
CA PHE A 26 -1.79 5.91 -16.41
C PHE A 26 -0.84 6.98 -15.86
N TYR A 27 -0.26 6.71 -14.69
CA TYR A 27 0.77 7.53 -14.05
C TYR A 27 2.12 6.82 -14.18
N PRO A 28 3.00 7.27 -15.12
CA PRO A 28 4.17 6.50 -15.50
C PRO A 28 5.27 6.41 -14.43
N LYS A 29 5.39 7.39 -13.56
CA LYS A 29 6.44 7.40 -12.53
C LYS A 29 6.27 6.23 -11.56
N ASN A 30 5.08 6.05 -11.02
CA ASN A 30 4.78 5.00 -10.04
C ASN A 30 3.95 3.86 -10.64
N ARG A 31 3.72 3.87 -11.96
CA ARG A 31 3.15 2.80 -12.77
C ARG A 31 1.81 2.29 -12.28
N PHE A 32 0.90 3.23 -12.01
CA PHE A 32 -0.47 2.92 -11.61
C PHE A 32 -1.50 3.65 -12.47
N TYR A 33 -2.74 3.16 -12.40
CA TYR A 33 -3.89 3.77 -13.05
C TYR A 33 -4.80 4.45 -12.03
N TYR A 34 -5.37 5.58 -12.41
CA TYR A 34 -6.36 6.27 -11.60
C TYR A 34 -7.53 6.77 -12.43
N ASP A 35 -8.73 6.60 -11.88
CA ASP A 35 -9.96 7.19 -12.36
C ASP A 35 -10.87 7.43 -11.15
N ALA A 36 -11.60 8.55 -11.16
CA ALA A 36 -12.50 8.90 -10.06
C ALA A 36 -13.59 7.84 -9.82
N ASN A 37 -13.94 7.06 -10.84
CA ASN A 37 -14.93 5.98 -10.73
C ASN A 37 -14.40 4.76 -9.97
N GLN A 38 -13.11 4.65 -9.72
CA GLN A 38 -12.55 3.56 -8.92
C GLN A 38 -13.18 3.53 -7.52
N ALA A 39 -13.47 4.67 -6.94
CA ALA A 39 -14.14 4.77 -5.64
C ALA A 39 -15.52 4.09 -5.64
N GLN A 40 -16.27 4.22 -6.72
CA GLN A 40 -17.58 3.57 -6.86
C GLN A 40 -17.46 2.04 -6.95
N ILE A 41 -16.46 1.54 -7.68
CA ILE A 41 -16.18 0.11 -7.78
C ILE A 41 -15.84 -0.46 -6.39
N LEU A 42 -15.02 0.25 -5.63
CA LEU A 42 -14.55 -0.18 -4.32
C LEU A 42 -15.60 -0.03 -3.21
N ASP A 43 -16.63 0.77 -3.41
CA ASP A 43 -17.55 1.20 -2.35
C ASP A 43 -18.28 0.05 -1.67
N ASN A 44 -18.66 -0.97 -2.43
CA ASN A 44 -19.37 -2.14 -1.92
C ASN A 44 -18.45 -3.33 -1.57
N LEU A 45 -17.14 -3.16 -1.72
CA LEU A 45 -16.20 -4.25 -1.49
C LEU A 45 -15.67 -4.24 -0.05
N ARG A 46 -15.37 -5.43 0.44
CA ARG A 46 -14.60 -5.67 1.66
C ARG A 46 -13.52 -6.67 1.34
N PHE A 47 -12.31 -6.43 1.82
CA PHE A 47 -11.14 -7.25 1.49
C PHE A 47 -10.69 -8.04 2.72
N ASP A 48 -10.34 -9.30 2.50
CA ASP A 48 -9.72 -10.11 3.55
C ASP A 48 -8.30 -9.65 3.82
N LEU A 49 -7.54 -9.38 2.76
CA LEU A 49 -6.16 -8.92 2.79
C LEU A 49 -5.97 -7.74 1.86
N ALA A 50 -5.19 -6.75 2.30
CA ALA A 50 -4.72 -5.69 1.43
C ALA A 50 -3.22 -5.48 1.62
N PHE A 51 -2.50 -5.37 0.50
CA PHE A 51 -1.08 -5.10 0.46
C PHE A 51 -0.85 -3.66 0.03
N PHE A 52 0.00 -2.97 0.77
CA PHE A 52 0.35 -1.58 0.51
C PHE A 52 1.86 -1.42 0.39
N GLY A 53 2.31 -0.63 -0.58
CA GLY A 53 3.66 -0.11 -0.59
C GLY A 53 3.76 1.18 0.21
N ALA A 54 4.89 1.88 0.09
CA ALA A 54 5.09 3.22 0.63
C ALA A 54 6.13 3.96 -0.19
N SER A 55 5.94 5.26 -0.38
CA SER A 55 7.00 6.15 -0.89
C SER A 55 7.92 6.57 0.24
N SER A 56 7.38 6.79 1.43
CA SER A 56 8.13 7.13 2.64
C SER A 56 7.51 6.50 3.89
N LEU A 57 8.38 6.19 4.85
CA LEU A 57 8.03 5.74 6.19
C LEU A 57 8.56 6.71 7.27
N ALA A 58 8.95 7.91 6.88
CA ALA A 58 9.53 8.88 7.79
C ALA A 58 8.62 9.12 9.00
N ASN A 59 9.20 9.12 10.19
CA ASN A 59 8.50 9.33 11.46
C ASN A 59 7.36 8.34 11.76
N GLY A 60 7.42 7.16 11.13
CA GLY A 60 6.38 6.14 11.27
C GLY A 60 5.09 6.45 10.55
N GLU A 61 5.13 7.36 9.60
CA GLU A 61 3.99 7.71 8.74
C GLU A 61 4.14 7.07 7.37
N VAL A 62 3.12 6.40 6.91
CA VAL A 62 3.07 5.81 5.57
C VAL A 62 2.53 6.86 4.60
N THR A 63 3.41 7.37 3.75
CA THR A 63 3.10 8.46 2.82
C THR A 63 3.46 8.10 1.39
N PHE A 64 2.83 8.82 0.45
CA PHE A 64 2.97 8.60 -1.00
C PHE A 64 3.24 9.91 -1.73
N GLU A 65 3.70 9.80 -2.98
CA GLU A 65 4.02 10.95 -3.82
C GLU A 65 2.79 11.53 -4.55
N ASP A 66 1.74 10.72 -4.76
CA ASP A 66 0.56 11.11 -5.55
C ASP A 66 -0.72 11.08 -4.71
N ALA A 67 -1.48 12.17 -4.76
CA ALA A 67 -2.76 12.30 -4.05
C ALA A 67 -3.78 11.27 -4.57
N GLU A 68 -3.78 11.01 -5.87
CA GLU A 68 -4.68 10.06 -6.52
C GLU A 68 -4.45 8.63 -6.02
N ASP A 69 -3.19 8.26 -5.82
CA ASP A 69 -2.83 6.95 -5.27
C ASP A 69 -3.38 6.78 -3.84
N VAL A 70 -3.22 7.81 -3.01
CA VAL A 70 -3.73 7.79 -1.63
C VAL A 70 -5.25 7.77 -1.59
N ALA A 71 -5.93 8.44 -2.51
CA ALA A 71 -7.40 8.45 -2.56
C ALA A 71 -7.97 7.03 -2.65
N VAL A 72 -7.39 6.19 -3.52
CA VAL A 72 -7.78 4.79 -3.67
C VAL A 72 -7.32 3.94 -2.48
N LYS A 73 -6.07 4.11 -2.06
CA LYS A 73 -5.50 3.35 -0.94
C LYS A 73 -6.22 3.59 0.38
N SER A 74 -6.71 4.81 0.63
CA SER A 74 -7.49 5.12 1.82
C SER A 74 -8.78 4.32 1.90
N LEU A 75 -9.48 4.19 0.78
CA LEU A 75 -10.70 3.39 0.71
C LEU A 75 -10.41 1.90 0.98
N VAL A 76 -9.38 1.37 0.32
CA VAL A 76 -8.97 -0.03 0.52
C VAL A 76 -8.52 -0.27 1.96
N PHE A 77 -7.78 0.67 2.55
CA PHE A 77 -7.32 0.59 3.93
C PHE A 77 -8.48 0.45 4.92
N GLU A 78 -9.49 1.29 4.77
CA GLU A 78 -10.68 1.25 5.64
C GLU A 78 -11.52 -0.03 5.45
N ARG A 79 -11.48 -0.62 4.27
CA ARG A 79 -12.32 -1.76 3.89
C ARG A 79 -11.61 -3.11 3.99
N SER A 80 -10.42 -3.15 4.53
CA SER A 80 -9.62 -4.37 4.61
C SER A 80 -9.56 -4.89 6.04
N ARG A 81 -9.72 -6.20 6.19
CA ARG A 81 -9.63 -6.87 7.50
C ARG A 81 -8.18 -6.92 7.97
N THR A 82 -7.27 -7.36 7.11
CA THR A 82 -5.84 -7.44 7.40
C THR A 82 -5.07 -6.54 6.45
N LYS A 83 -4.25 -5.66 7.01
CA LYS A 83 -3.47 -4.65 6.30
C LYS A 83 -2.00 -4.98 6.40
N ILE A 84 -1.37 -5.21 5.25
CA ILE A 84 0.02 -5.62 5.15
C ILE A 84 0.80 -4.54 4.41
N LEU A 85 1.81 -3.97 5.07
CA LEU A 85 2.74 -3.05 4.45
C LEU A 85 3.94 -3.83 3.92
N VAL A 86 4.28 -3.61 2.64
CA VAL A 86 5.48 -4.18 2.01
C VAL A 86 6.37 -3.00 1.58
N ALA A 87 7.39 -2.73 2.35
CA ALA A 87 8.27 -1.58 2.13
C ALA A 87 9.63 -1.80 2.75
N GLU A 88 10.67 -1.41 2.01
CA GLU A 88 12.05 -1.49 2.45
C GLU A 88 12.34 -0.53 3.61
N THR A 89 13.29 -0.89 4.47
CA THR A 89 13.75 -0.02 5.57
C THR A 89 14.31 1.32 5.06
N SER A 90 14.85 1.35 3.84
CA SER A 90 15.35 2.59 3.21
C SER A 90 14.29 3.69 3.06
N LYS A 91 13.01 3.32 3.06
CA LYS A 91 11.89 4.29 3.00
C LYS A 91 11.82 5.18 4.24
N TRP A 92 12.46 4.81 5.33
CA TRP A 92 12.50 5.60 6.56
C TRP A 92 13.19 6.97 6.40
N THR A 93 14.11 7.07 5.44
CA THR A 93 14.84 8.31 5.14
C THR A 93 14.28 9.08 3.96
N LYS A 94 13.17 8.65 3.39
CA LYS A 94 12.49 9.32 2.28
C LYS A 94 11.44 10.30 2.78
N ASN A 95 10.98 11.18 1.90
CA ASN A 95 9.89 12.11 2.17
C ASN A 95 8.85 12.04 1.07
N ALA A 96 7.58 12.06 1.47
CA ALA A 96 6.46 12.18 0.57
C ALA A 96 5.31 12.92 1.30
N ASN A 97 4.44 13.58 0.55
CA ASN A 97 3.54 14.59 1.11
C ASN A 97 2.12 14.10 1.35
N TYR A 98 1.73 12.95 0.82
CA TYR A 98 0.34 12.47 0.91
C TYR A 98 0.23 11.32 1.91
N TYR A 99 -0.40 11.59 3.03
CA TYR A 99 -0.52 10.70 4.17
C TYR A 99 -1.61 9.64 3.95
N LEU A 100 -1.31 8.39 4.24
CA LEU A 100 -2.28 7.31 4.28
C LEU A 100 -2.65 6.93 5.72
N ALA A 101 -1.67 6.52 6.50
CA ALA A 101 -1.87 5.98 7.84
C ALA A 101 -0.54 5.98 8.60
N ARG A 102 -0.60 5.74 9.90
CA ARG A 102 0.60 5.45 10.68
C ARG A 102 0.97 3.97 10.51
N LEU A 103 2.26 3.68 10.51
CA LEU A 103 2.77 2.32 10.35
C LEU A 103 2.17 1.38 11.41
N LYS A 104 2.01 1.84 12.64
CA LYS A 104 1.41 1.05 13.73
C LYS A 104 -0.06 0.63 13.49
N GLN A 105 -0.72 1.18 12.48
CA GLN A 105 -2.08 0.79 12.10
C GLN A 105 -2.13 -0.39 11.12
N PHE A 106 -0.97 -0.85 10.67
CA PHE A 106 -0.86 -2.06 9.86
C PHE A 106 -0.71 -3.28 10.78
N ASP A 107 -1.26 -4.40 10.36
CA ASP A 107 -1.12 -5.68 11.09
C ASP A 107 0.26 -6.27 10.89
N TYR A 108 0.82 -6.12 9.68
CA TYR A 108 2.15 -6.62 9.33
C TYR A 108 2.95 -5.58 8.56
N TRP A 109 4.26 -5.58 8.81
CA TRP A 109 5.23 -4.89 7.98
C TRP A 109 6.25 -5.91 7.47
N ILE A 110 6.24 -6.17 6.17
CA ILE A 110 7.21 -7.02 5.49
C ILE A 110 8.28 -6.11 4.91
N THR A 111 9.53 -6.34 5.31
CA THR A 111 10.64 -5.48 4.94
C THR A 111 11.87 -6.29 4.56
N ASP A 112 12.91 -5.64 4.07
CA ASP A 112 14.12 -6.24 3.51
C ASP A 112 15.13 -6.69 4.56
N GLN A 113 15.13 -6.08 5.73
CA GLN A 113 16.06 -6.37 6.80
C GLN A 113 15.50 -5.95 8.17
N LYS A 114 16.12 -6.41 9.23
CA LYS A 114 15.72 -6.06 10.60
C LYS A 114 15.83 -4.53 10.79
N PRO A 115 14.74 -3.86 11.15
CA PRO A 115 14.78 -2.42 11.43
C PRO A 115 15.68 -2.09 12.62
N SER A 116 16.23 -0.87 12.63
CA SER A 116 17.04 -0.40 13.75
C SER A 116 16.23 -0.31 15.05
N PRO A 117 16.87 -0.33 16.23
CA PRO A 117 16.17 -0.17 17.51
C PRO A 117 15.34 1.11 17.59
N GLU A 118 15.81 2.19 16.96
CA GLU A 118 15.09 3.47 16.91
C GLU A 118 13.76 3.32 16.13
N ILE A 119 13.80 2.66 14.99
CA ILE A 119 12.60 2.38 14.19
C ILE A 119 11.64 1.48 14.96
N LEU A 120 12.16 0.41 15.57
CA LEU A 120 11.35 -0.53 16.35
C LEU A 120 10.59 0.13 17.49
N LYS A 121 11.18 1.12 18.15
CA LYS A 121 10.50 1.91 19.20
C LYS A 121 9.30 2.69 18.66
N GLN A 122 9.39 3.19 17.43
CA GLN A 122 8.31 3.98 16.82
C GLN A 122 7.19 3.11 16.26
N VAL A 123 7.49 1.89 15.83
CA VAL A 123 6.49 0.95 15.30
C VAL A 123 5.58 0.43 16.41
N GLY A 124 6.12 0.18 17.60
CA GLY A 124 5.36 -0.35 18.72
C GLY A 124 5.14 -1.86 18.61
N ASN A 125 4.22 -2.39 19.42
CA ASN A 125 3.98 -3.83 19.56
C ASN A 125 2.78 -4.35 18.75
N GLU A 126 2.00 -3.49 18.14
CA GLU A 126 0.77 -3.86 17.45
C GLU A 126 1.00 -4.36 16.03
N THR A 127 2.13 -3.99 15.41
CA THR A 127 2.52 -4.42 14.07
C THR A 127 3.54 -5.52 14.14
N SER A 128 3.25 -6.67 13.52
CA SER A 128 4.21 -7.76 13.38
C SER A 128 5.17 -7.47 12.22
N ILE A 129 6.47 -7.54 12.48
CA ILE A 129 7.51 -7.25 11.49
C ILE A 129 8.10 -8.55 10.98
N LEU A 130 8.12 -8.72 9.66
CA LEU A 130 8.72 -9.85 8.95
C LEU A 130 9.87 -9.36 8.07
N TYR A 131 11.04 -9.97 8.21
CA TYR A 131 12.24 -9.59 7.44
C TYR A 131 13.10 -10.79 7.06
#